data_be0024948109ba708ab258d1896f342e
#
_entry.id   be0024948109ba708ab258d1896f342e
#
_cell.length_a   1.000
_cell.length_b   1.000
_cell.length_c   1.000
_cell.angle_alpha   90.00
_cell.angle_beta   90.00
_cell.angle_gamma   90.00
#
_symmetry.space_group_name_H-M   'P 1'
#
loop_
_entity.id
_entity.type
_entity.pdbx_description
1 polymer ?
#
loop_
_entity_poly.entity_id
_entity_poly.type
_entity_poly.pdbx_seq_one_letter_code
_entity_poly.pdbx_strand_id
1 'polypeptide(L)'
;MSEEPDSSQQALLPSHYLFTQRWLWAENGLMRKKGKYQLTVDGRKHEMEIRAKMNQIHRIAGYVSLAGMIGSGITGQMTYNGNNQAKSAHQIFTGVTNFSYFGSLALAVFSPPPMRDREAGFTKLNIHKTLAIVHVASMLATNILAEMLKQNSSLVPYHRAAAITAFSTLFVATVVINI
;
A
#
# COMPACT_ATOMS: atom_id res chain seq x y z
N MET A 1 -30.19 16.15 -40.60
CA MET A 1 -30.41 15.27 -39.46
C MET A 1 -29.01 14.93 -38.93
N SER A 2 -28.52 15.72 -38.00
CA SER A 2 -27.23 15.50 -37.35
C SER A 2 -27.43 14.39 -36.33
N GLU A 3 -26.80 13.25 -36.54
CA GLU A 3 -26.73 12.21 -35.53
C GLU A 3 -26.04 12.80 -34.27
N GLU A 4 -26.79 12.88 -33.17
CA GLU A 4 -26.20 13.12 -31.86
C GLU A 4 -25.18 12.00 -31.60
N PRO A 5 -23.95 12.29 -31.17
CA PRO A 5 -23.00 11.24 -30.83
C PRO A 5 -23.58 10.41 -29.68
N ASP A 6 -23.70 9.12 -29.92
CA ASP A 6 -24.14 8.11 -28.96
C ASP A 6 -23.37 8.30 -27.64
N SER A 7 -24.04 8.86 -26.64
CA SER A 7 -23.52 9.11 -25.28
C SER A 7 -23.24 7.84 -24.47
N SER A 8 -23.34 6.66 -25.11
CA SER A 8 -23.14 5.35 -24.49
C SER A 8 -21.70 4.84 -24.53
N GLN A 9 -20.73 5.56 -25.10
CA GLN A 9 -19.32 5.20 -24.95
C GLN A 9 -18.85 5.55 -23.54
N GLN A 10 -19.17 4.68 -22.62
CA GLN A 10 -18.70 4.74 -21.25
C GLN A 10 -17.16 4.79 -21.27
N ALA A 11 -16.57 5.88 -20.76
CA ALA A 11 -15.12 6.05 -20.71
C ALA A 11 -14.46 4.81 -20.09
N LEU A 12 -13.59 4.15 -20.83
CA LEU A 12 -12.93 2.91 -20.41
C LEU A 12 -11.93 3.12 -19.26
N LEU A 13 -11.51 4.36 -19.02
CA LEU A 13 -10.60 4.73 -17.94
C LEU A 13 -11.26 5.78 -17.05
N PRO A 14 -10.97 5.77 -15.73
CA PRO A 14 -11.44 6.82 -14.83
C PRO A 14 -10.74 8.14 -15.13
N SER A 15 -11.33 9.26 -14.72
CA SER A 15 -10.73 10.60 -14.89
C SER A 15 -9.47 10.81 -14.02
N HIS A 16 -9.42 10.13 -12.86
CA HIS A 16 -8.34 10.30 -11.87
C HIS A 16 -7.77 8.95 -11.43
N TYR A 17 -6.45 8.81 -11.55
CA TYR A 17 -5.70 7.66 -11.06
C TYR A 17 -4.24 8.02 -10.75
N LEU A 18 -3.55 7.16 -10.02
CA LEU A 18 -2.18 7.39 -9.55
C LEU A 18 -1.19 7.54 -10.71
N PHE A 19 -0.09 8.28 -10.48
CA PHE A 19 0.98 8.44 -11.47
C PHE A 19 1.51 7.08 -11.96
N THR A 20 1.75 6.12 -11.06
CA THR A 20 2.19 4.76 -11.38
C THR A 20 1.18 4.01 -12.25
N GLN A 21 -0.11 4.18 -11.96
CA GLN A 21 -1.18 3.62 -12.78
C GLN A 21 -1.24 4.29 -14.15
N ARG A 22 -1.01 5.60 -14.21
CA ARG A 22 -0.93 6.35 -15.47
C ARG A 22 0.19 5.82 -16.35
N TRP A 23 1.37 5.66 -15.77
CA TRP A 23 2.55 5.16 -16.49
C TRP A 23 2.36 3.74 -17.06
N LEU A 24 1.69 2.85 -16.32
CA LEU A 24 1.48 1.46 -16.73
C LEU A 24 0.22 1.26 -17.58
N TRP A 25 -0.92 1.86 -17.19
CA TRP A 25 -2.26 1.47 -17.62
C TRP A 25 -3.04 2.55 -18.35
N ALA A 26 -2.55 3.78 -18.50
CA ALA A 26 -3.21 4.81 -19.29
C ALA A 26 -3.31 4.40 -20.77
N GLU A 27 -3.95 5.20 -21.59
CA GLU A 27 -4.13 4.96 -23.03
C GLU A 27 -2.80 4.61 -23.73
N ASN A 28 -1.74 5.36 -23.40
CA ASN A 28 -0.38 5.16 -23.91
C ASN A 28 0.54 4.42 -22.90
N GLY A 29 -0.02 3.72 -21.92
CA GLY A 29 0.71 3.04 -20.86
C GLY A 29 1.51 1.84 -21.39
N LEU A 30 2.57 1.47 -20.64
CA LEU A 30 3.47 0.37 -21.05
C LEU A 30 2.74 -0.95 -21.31
N MET A 31 1.69 -1.22 -20.55
CA MET A 31 0.93 -2.48 -20.66
C MET A 31 0.10 -2.56 -21.94
N ARG A 32 -0.26 -1.41 -22.55
CA ARG A 32 -1.02 -1.37 -23.81
C ARG A 32 -0.27 -1.96 -25.00
N LYS A 33 1.05 -2.01 -24.92
CA LYS A 33 1.90 -2.65 -25.96
C LYS A 33 1.70 -4.17 -26.04
N LYS A 34 1.09 -4.79 -25.03
CA LYS A 34 0.78 -6.22 -25.01
C LYS A 34 -0.69 -6.41 -25.43
N GLY A 35 -0.92 -7.20 -26.46
CA GLY A 35 -2.22 -7.36 -27.12
C GLY A 35 -3.42 -7.61 -26.22
N LYS A 36 -3.26 -8.42 -25.16
CA LYS A 36 -4.33 -8.72 -24.20
C LYS A 36 -4.70 -7.57 -23.25
N TYR A 37 -3.92 -6.47 -23.23
CA TYR A 37 -4.18 -5.27 -22.42
C TYR A 37 -4.53 -4.06 -23.27
N GLN A 38 -4.98 -4.26 -24.51
CA GLN A 38 -5.49 -3.17 -25.33
C GLN A 38 -6.66 -2.47 -24.65
N LEU A 39 -6.84 -1.17 -24.92
CA LEU A 39 -7.92 -0.37 -24.31
C LEU A 39 -9.25 -0.70 -25.00
N THR A 40 -9.78 -1.88 -24.70
CA THR A 40 -11.06 -2.41 -25.14
C THR A 40 -11.85 -2.88 -23.93
N VAL A 41 -13.15 -3.13 -24.09
CA VAL A 41 -14.00 -3.65 -23.02
C VAL A 41 -13.42 -4.96 -22.45
N ASP A 42 -12.97 -5.87 -23.30
CA ASP A 42 -12.43 -7.17 -22.89
C ASP A 42 -11.03 -7.02 -22.24
N GLY A 43 -10.18 -6.16 -22.79
CA GLY A 43 -8.90 -5.82 -22.15
C GLY A 43 -9.11 -5.24 -20.74
N ARG A 44 -10.10 -4.36 -20.57
CA ARG A 44 -10.45 -3.80 -19.25
C ARG A 44 -11.04 -4.83 -18.30
N LYS A 45 -11.85 -5.79 -18.75
CA LYS A 45 -12.30 -6.92 -17.91
C LYS A 45 -11.11 -7.71 -17.39
N HIS A 46 -10.16 -8.06 -18.26
CA HIS A 46 -8.95 -8.78 -17.87
C HIS A 46 -8.09 -8.00 -16.86
N GLU A 47 -7.99 -6.67 -17.03
CA GLU A 47 -7.32 -5.80 -16.05
C GLU A 47 -8.03 -5.82 -14.68
N MET A 48 -9.36 -5.90 -14.65
CA MET A 48 -10.11 -5.99 -13.39
C MET A 48 -9.89 -7.33 -12.67
N GLU A 49 -9.71 -8.41 -13.40
CA GLU A 49 -9.32 -9.70 -12.80
C GLU A 49 -7.95 -9.62 -12.14
N ILE A 50 -6.97 -9.02 -12.83
CA ILE A 50 -5.63 -8.79 -12.28
C ILE A 50 -5.72 -7.89 -11.05
N ARG A 51 -6.46 -6.79 -11.14
CA ARG A 51 -6.69 -5.87 -10.01
C ARG A 51 -7.29 -6.60 -8.81
N ALA A 52 -8.29 -7.46 -9.03
CA ALA A 52 -8.91 -8.24 -7.96
C ALA A 52 -7.89 -9.14 -7.25
N LYS A 53 -7.06 -9.86 -8.01
CA LYS A 53 -5.97 -10.69 -7.47
C LYS A 53 -4.93 -9.85 -6.72
N MET A 54 -4.49 -8.73 -7.29
CA MET A 54 -3.53 -7.83 -6.63
C MET A 54 -4.09 -7.26 -5.33
N ASN A 55 -5.36 -6.87 -5.31
CA ASN A 55 -6.03 -6.39 -4.08
C ASN A 55 -6.18 -7.49 -3.03
N GLN A 56 -6.43 -8.74 -3.44
CA GLN A 56 -6.47 -9.89 -2.53
C GLN A 56 -5.10 -10.12 -1.87
N ILE A 57 -4.04 -10.15 -2.66
CA ILE A 57 -2.66 -10.34 -2.15
C ILE A 57 -2.24 -9.13 -1.29
N HIS A 58 -2.57 -7.90 -1.72
CA HIS A 58 -2.36 -6.68 -0.93
C HIS A 58 -2.96 -6.80 0.49
N ARG A 59 -4.20 -7.27 0.59
CA ARG A 59 -4.88 -7.46 1.87
C ARG A 59 -4.19 -8.51 2.74
N ILE A 60 -3.84 -9.67 2.17
CA ILE A 60 -3.14 -10.74 2.89
C ILE A 60 -1.77 -10.24 3.38
N ALA A 61 -0.99 -9.60 2.51
CA ALA A 61 0.30 -9.03 2.85
C ALA A 61 0.20 -7.92 3.92
N GLY A 62 -0.89 -7.14 3.90
CA GLY A 62 -1.22 -6.17 4.93
C GLY A 62 -1.42 -6.82 6.32
N TYR A 63 -2.14 -7.94 6.39
CA TYR A 63 -2.30 -8.69 7.65
C TYR A 63 -0.97 -9.29 8.14
N VAL A 64 -0.15 -9.84 7.23
CA VAL A 64 1.20 -10.34 7.57
C VAL A 64 2.07 -9.20 8.12
N SER A 65 2.01 -8.02 7.49
CA SER A 65 2.73 -6.83 7.96
C SER A 65 2.29 -6.42 9.36
N LEU A 66 0.97 -6.41 9.61
CA LEU A 66 0.42 -6.04 10.93
C LEU A 66 0.89 -7.03 12.02
N ALA A 67 0.82 -8.34 11.75
CA ALA A 67 1.32 -9.37 12.67
C ALA A 67 2.84 -9.24 12.89
N GLY A 68 3.61 -8.97 11.84
CA GLY A 68 5.04 -8.72 11.91
C GLY A 68 5.37 -7.47 12.74
N MET A 69 4.58 -6.39 12.63
CA MET A 69 4.74 -5.19 13.45
C MET A 69 4.48 -5.45 14.93
N ILE A 70 3.50 -6.29 15.27
CA ILE A 70 3.26 -6.72 16.67
C ILE A 70 4.50 -7.46 17.20
N GLY A 71 5.01 -8.45 16.46
CA GLY A 71 6.22 -9.18 16.82
C GLY A 71 7.44 -8.26 16.95
N SER A 72 7.60 -7.31 16.01
CA SER A 72 8.67 -6.30 16.05
C SER A 72 8.54 -5.38 17.26
N GLY A 73 7.32 -4.95 17.60
CA GLY A 73 7.07 -4.08 18.74
C GLY A 73 7.43 -4.77 20.07
N ILE A 74 6.99 -6.02 20.25
CA ILE A 74 7.30 -6.82 21.46
C ILE A 74 8.81 -7.05 21.58
N THR A 75 9.44 -7.57 20.54
CA THR A 75 10.88 -7.89 20.56
C THR A 75 11.75 -6.64 20.62
N GLY A 76 11.33 -5.55 19.98
CA GLY A 76 11.98 -4.25 20.08
C GLY A 76 11.93 -3.67 21.50
N GLN A 77 10.79 -3.80 22.18
CA GLN A 77 10.66 -3.39 23.58
C GLN A 77 11.55 -4.24 24.51
N MET A 78 11.62 -5.56 24.27
CA MET A 78 12.51 -6.45 25.02
C MET A 78 13.99 -6.06 24.82
N THR A 79 14.38 -5.75 23.59
CA THR A 79 15.73 -5.27 23.26
C THR A 79 16.03 -3.95 23.95
N TYR A 80 15.09 -3.01 23.96
CA TYR A 80 15.21 -1.73 24.65
C TYR A 80 15.41 -1.91 26.18
N ASN A 81 14.76 -2.90 26.76
CA ASN A 81 14.89 -3.24 28.18
C ASN A 81 16.19 -4.05 28.50
N GLY A 82 17.13 -4.17 27.55
CA GLY A 82 18.43 -4.81 27.74
C GLY A 82 18.49 -6.32 27.39
N ASN A 83 17.40 -6.90 26.86
CA ASN A 83 17.43 -8.30 26.41
C ASN A 83 18.09 -8.42 25.04
N ASN A 84 19.40 -8.70 25.02
CA ASN A 84 20.17 -8.83 23.79
C ASN A 84 19.75 -10.03 22.92
N GLN A 85 19.16 -11.09 23.51
CA GLN A 85 18.67 -12.25 22.77
C GLN A 85 17.45 -11.87 21.89
N ALA A 86 16.64 -10.90 22.33
CA ALA A 86 15.50 -10.40 21.57
C ALA A 86 15.89 -9.63 20.29
N LYS A 87 17.15 -9.17 20.18
CA LYS A 87 17.62 -8.38 19.03
C LYS A 87 17.53 -9.17 17.71
N SER A 88 17.90 -10.44 17.72
CA SER A 88 17.81 -11.30 16.54
C SER A 88 16.34 -11.52 16.13
N ALA A 89 15.46 -11.77 17.09
CA ALA A 89 14.02 -11.90 16.82
C ALA A 89 13.43 -10.60 16.27
N HIS A 90 13.82 -9.44 16.83
CA HIS A 90 13.40 -8.13 16.31
C HIS A 90 13.83 -7.94 14.84
N GLN A 91 15.04 -8.31 14.48
CA GLN A 91 15.53 -8.24 13.09
C GLN A 91 14.74 -9.15 12.15
N ILE A 92 14.37 -10.36 12.57
CA ILE A 92 13.55 -11.27 11.77
C ILE A 92 12.16 -10.69 11.55
N PHE A 93 11.48 -10.25 12.61
CA PHE A 93 10.14 -9.65 12.49
C PHE A 93 10.15 -8.38 11.65
N THR A 94 11.15 -7.52 11.79
CA THR A 94 11.27 -6.32 10.94
C THR A 94 11.53 -6.68 9.48
N GLY A 95 12.32 -7.71 9.19
CA GLY A 95 12.54 -8.21 7.84
C GLY A 95 11.24 -8.69 7.18
N VAL A 96 10.48 -9.54 7.87
CA VAL A 96 9.16 -10.02 7.40
C VAL A 96 8.19 -8.86 7.21
N THR A 97 8.14 -7.94 8.18
CA THR A 97 7.30 -6.74 8.09
C THR A 97 7.64 -5.90 6.88
N ASN A 98 8.90 -5.57 6.68
CA ASN A 98 9.32 -4.73 5.56
C ASN A 98 8.99 -5.39 4.21
N PHE A 99 9.31 -6.67 4.06
CA PHE A 99 9.03 -7.39 2.82
C PHE A 99 7.52 -7.42 2.49
N SER A 100 6.70 -7.82 3.46
CA SER A 100 5.25 -7.90 3.26
C SER A 100 4.62 -6.51 3.07
N TYR A 101 5.08 -5.50 3.82
CA TYR A 101 4.58 -4.14 3.78
C TYR A 101 4.86 -3.45 2.44
N PHE A 102 6.12 -3.42 2.00
CA PHE A 102 6.48 -2.79 0.74
C PHE A 102 5.97 -3.58 -0.47
N GLY A 103 5.90 -4.91 -0.36
CA GLY A 103 5.21 -5.74 -1.35
C GLY A 103 3.72 -5.41 -1.47
N SER A 104 3.03 -5.27 -0.34
CA SER A 104 1.63 -4.82 -0.28
C SER A 104 1.45 -3.43 -0.89
N LEU A 105 2.31 -2.46 -0.54
CA LEU A 105 2.29 -1.11 -1.11
C LEU A 105 2.45 -1.15 -2.63
N ALA A 106 3.42 -1.90 -3.14
CA ALA A 106 3.66 -2.05 -4.58
C ALA A 106 2.41 -2.58 -5.30
N LEU A 107 1.76 -3.62 -4.76
CA LEU A 107 0.51 -4.15 -5.32
C LEU A 107 -0.60 -3.10 -5.37
N ALA A 108 -0.72 -2.23 -4.37
CA ALA A 108 -1.72 -1.16 -4.36
C ALA A 108 -1.46 -0.10 -5.42
N VAL A 109 -0.20 0.38 -5.53
CA VAL A 109 0.12 1.52 -6.38
C VAL A 109 0.31 1.16 -7.85
N PHE A 110 0.68 -0.10 -8.16
CA PHE A 110 0.86 -0.58 -9.53
C PHE A 110 -0.34 -1.35 -10.09
N SER A 111 -1.39 -1.59 -9.30
CA SER A 111 -2.60 -2.26 -9.78
C SER A 111 -3.28 -1.47 -10.90
N PRO A 112 -3.95 -2.14 -11.86
CA PRO A 112 -4.75 -1.44 -12.88
C PRO A 112 -5.75 -0.46 -12.24
N PRO A 113 -6.05 0.69 -12.87
CA PRO A 113 -7.04 1.64 -12.36
C PRO A 113 -8.46 1.03 -12.36
N PRO A 114 -9.39 1.49 -11.51
CA PRO A 114 -10.77 1.02 -11.51
C PRO A 114 -11.50 1.35 -12.81
N MET A 115 -12.64 0.71 -13.06
CA MET A 115 -13.47 0.99 -14.25
C MET A 115 -14.17 2.35 -14.18
N ARG A 116 -14.51 2.81 -12.99
CA ARG A 116 -15.25 4.07 -12.77
C ARG A 116 -14.50 4.95 -11.79
N ASP A 117 -14.79 6.24 -11.88
CA ASP A 117 -14.36 7.17 -10.86
C ASP A 117 -14.93 6.78 -9.50
N ARG A 118 -14.16 7.06 -8.48
CA ARG A 118 -14.54 6.75 -7.10
C ARG A 118 -15.23 7.95 -6.49
N GLU A 119 -16.18 7.66 -5.61
CA GLU A 119 -16.88 8.69 -4.86
C GLU A 119 -15.92 9.57 -4.08
N ALA A 120 -16.15 10.87 -4.13
CA ALA A 120 -15.46 11.86 -3.31
C ALA A 120 -15.98 11.85 -1.88
N GLY A 121 -15.26 12.51 -0.96
CA GLY A 121 -15.65 12.67 0.44
C GLY A 121 -15.15 11.59 1.39
N PHE A 122 -15.81 11.45 2.54
CA PHE A 122 -15.42 10.56 3.64
C PHE A 122 -15.88 9.12 3.41
N THR A 123 -15.34 8.45 2.39
CA THR A 123 -15.56 7.02 2.18
C THR A 123 -14.49 6.20 2.94
N LYS A 124 -14.81 4.96 3.31
CA LYS A 124 -13.84 4.01 3.92
C LYS A 124 -12.53 3.94 3.14
N LEU A 125 -12.64 3.93 1.81
CA LEU A 125 -11.47 3.89 0.94
C LEU A 125 -10.63 5.17 0.99
N ASN A 126 -11.27 6.34 1.05
CA ASN A 126 -10.55 7.62 1.12
C ASN A 126 -9.89 7.79 2.49
N ILE A 127 -10.55 7.38 3.57
CA ILE A 127 -9.96 7.33 4.91
C ILE A 127 -8.75 6.37 4.92
N HIS A 128 -8.92 5.15 4.36
CA HIS A 128 -7.81 4.21 4.23
C HIS A 128 -6.61 4.80 3.47
N LYS A 129 -6.85 5.50 2.36
CA LYS A 129 -5.78 6.15 1.59
C LYS A 129 -5.07 7.26 2.36
N THR A 130 -5.82 8.06 3.11
CA THR A 130 -5.24 9.14 3.94
C THR A 130 -4.37 8.54 5.04
N LEU A 131 -4.86 7.52 5.74
CA LEU A 131 -4.08 6.77 6.72
C LEU A 131 -2.86 6.09 6.07
N ALA A 132 -3.00 5.59 4.83
CA ALA A 132 -1.89 5.00 4.09
C ALA A 132 -0.74 5.98 3.86
N ILE A 133 -1.01 7.24 3.56
CA ILE A 133 0.03 8.27 3.44
C ILE A 133 0.80 8.41 4.76
N VAL A 134 0.08 8.47 5.88
CA VAL A 134 0.69 8.63 7.21
C VAL A 134 1.54 7.41 7.58
N HIS A 135 0.99 6.19 7.45
CA HIS A 135 1.76 5.00 7.82
C HIS A 135 2.92 4.70 6.86
N VAL A 136 2.83 5.06 5.58
CA VAL A 136 3.97 4.95 4.64
C VAL A 136 5.09 5.91 5.06
N ALA A 137 4.77 7.17 5.33
CA ALA A 137 5.76 8.15 5.79
C ALA A 137 6.41 7.71 7.11
N SER A 138 5.61 7.24 8.07
CA SER A 138 6.09 6.75 9.37
C SER A 138 6.92 5.47 9.22
N MET A 139 6.56 4.56 8.31
CA MET A 139 7.32 3.33 8.05
C MET A 139 8.69 3.64 7.42
N LEU A 140 8.75 4.57 6.49
CA LEU A 140 10.01 5.06 5.92
C LEU A 140 10.88 5.70 7.01
N ALA A 141 10.31 6.58 7.83
CA ALA A 141 11.01 7.19 8.96
C ALA A 141 11.53 6.14 9.94
N THR A 142 10.73 5.12 10.27
CA THR A 142 11.14 4.00 11.15
C THR A 142 12.37 3.28 10.60
N ASN A 143 12.39 2.98 9.30
CA ASN A 143 13.52 2.28 8.67
C ASN A 143 14.78 3.16 8.59
N ILE A 144 14.63 4.44 8.23
CA ILE A 144 15.76 5.40 8.21
C ILE A 144 16.36 5.55 9.60
N LEU A 145 15.53 5.76 10.60
CA LEU A 145 15.96 5.90 11.99
C LEU A 145 16.61 4.61 12.51
N ALA A 146 16.11 3.42 12.14
CA ALA A 146 16.71 2.15 12.50
C ALA A 146 18.13 2.02 11.98
N GLU A 147 18.41 2.49 10.76
CA GLU A 147 19.76 2.51 10.21
C GLU A 147 20.67 3.50 10.95
N MET A 148 20.14 4.71 11.24
CA MET A 148 20.87 5.75 11.97
C MET A 148 21.21 5.35 13.42
N LEU A 149 20.40 4.48 14.04
CA LEU A 149 20.66 3.96 15.39
C LEU A 149 21.98 3.20 15.52
N LYS A 150 22.52 2.67 14.42
CA LYS A 150 23.83 1.99 14.41
C LYS A 150 24.97 2.94 14.80
N GLN A 151 24.79 4.24 14.58
CA GLN A 151 25.79 5.28 14.85
C GLN A 151 25.38 6.20 16.03
N ASN A 152 24.08 6.33 16.29
CA ASN A 152 23.58 7.27 17.28
C ASN A 152 22.37 6.71 18.07
N SER A 153 22.64 6.16 19.23
CA SER A 153 21.62 5.58 20.13
C SER A 153 20.64 6.61 20.70
N SER A 154 20.94 7.92 20.64
CA SER A 154 20.02 8.97 21.11
C SER A 154 18.72 9.06 20.24
N LEU A 155 18.73 8.44 19.06
CA LEU A 155 17.58 8.40 18.15
C LEU A 155 16.52 7.33 18.51
N VAL A 156 16.78 6.49 19.52
CA VAL A 156 15.82 5.45 19.95
C VAL A 156 14.41 5.98 20.20
N PRO A 157 14.19 7.09 20.92
CA PRO A 157 12.84 7.61 21.13
C PRO A 157 12.10 7.96 19.83
N TYR A 158 12.81 8.54 18.87
CA TYR A 158 12.24 8.92 17.56
C TYR A 158 11.90 7.70 16.71
N HIS A 159 12.78 6.70 16.67
CA HIS A 159 12.49 5.42 16.01
C HIS A 159 11.25 4.76 16.60
N ARG A 160 11.12 4.72 17.92
CA ARG A 160 9.94 4.17 18.60
C ARG A 160 8.68 4.94 18.29
N ALA A 161 8.74 6.27 18.31
CA ALA A 161 7.58 7.11 17.98
C ALA A 161 7.12 6.88 16.54
N ALA A 162 8.05 6.84 15.59
CA ALA A 162 7.75 6.54 14.19
C ALA A 162 7.13 5.13 14.02
N ALA A 163 7.69 4.11 14.70
CA ALA A 163 7.18 2.74 14.65
C ALA A 163 5.76 2.62 15.25
N ILE A 164 5.49 3.28 16.37
CA ILE A 164 4.16 3.32 17.00
C ILE A 164 3.16 4.00 16.07
N THR A 165 3.54 5.12 15.44
CA THR A 165 2.68 5.84 14.50
C THR A 165 2.38 4.97 13.27
N ALA A 166 3.39 4.30 12.71
CA ALA A 166 3.22 3.38 11.59
C ALA A 166 2.26 2.24 11.93
N PHE A 167 2.45 1.58 13.09
CA PHE A 167 1.59 0.51 13.56
C PHE A 167 0.15 0.99 13.78
N SER A 168 -0.04 2.06 14.54
CA SER A 168 -1.38 2.56 14.90
C SER A 168 -2.18 2.97 13.67
N THR A 169 -1.54 3.68 12.74
CA THR A 169 -2.22 4.12 11.51
C THR A 169 -2.48 2.97 10.54
N LEU A 170 -1.60 1.98 10.43
CA LEU A 170 -1.85 0.75 9.66
C LEU A 170 -2.99 -0.06 10.28
N PHE A 171 -3.01 -0.20 11.61
CA PHE A 171 -4.07 -0.91 12.32
C PHE A 171 -5.43 -0.26 12.05
N VAL A 172 -5.54 1.06 12.26
CA VAL A 172 -6.79 1.80 12.00
C VAL A 172 -7.19 1.73 10.53
N ALA A 173 -6.23 1.86 9.59
CA ALA A 173 -6.50 1.73 8.16
C ALA A 173 -7.05 0.33 7.80
N THR A 174 -6.54 -0.72 8.45
CA THR A 174 -7.00 -2.10 8.27
C THR A 174 -8.41 -2.28 8.84
N VAL A 175 -8.69 -1.73 10.01
CA VAL A 175 -10.04 -1.79 10.62
C VAL A 175 -11.05 -1.07 9.73
N VAL A 176 -10.79 0.18 9.36
CA VAL A 176 -11.70 1.02 8.57
C VAL A 176 -12.12 0.37 7.26
N ILE A 177 -11.21 -0.32 6.56
CA ILE A 177 -11.54 -0.93 5.27
C ILE A 177 -12.34 -2.24 5.41
N ASN A 178 -12.37 -2.84 6.60
CA ASN A 178 -13.02 -4.12 6.85
C ASN A 178 -14.39 -4.01 7.59
N ILE A 179 -14.69 -2.88 8.22
CA ILE A 179 -16.00 -2.59 8.84
C ILE A 179 -16.92 -1.87 7.86
#